data_009df6de7285a081218289740fe3938e
#
_entry.id   009df6de7285a081218289740fe3938e
#
_cell.length_a   1.000
_cell.length_b   1.000
_cell.length_c   1.000
_cell.angle_alpha   90.00
_cell.angle_beta   90.00
_cell.angle_gamma   90.00
#
_symmetry.space_group_name_H-M   'P 1'
#
loop_
_entity.id
_entity.type
_entity.pdbx_description
1 polymer ?
#
loop_
_entity_poly.entity_id
_entity_poly.type
_entity_poly.pdbx_seq_one_letter_code
_entity_poly.pdbx_strand_id
1 'polypeptide(L)'
;MNFLTAFLIIFSIAQMSGRMEYEEKAIIGALVKGGANEQILKVDDKILELDGKKITLWADIPEVTKGALDKKEISALIEKDGKEQKLVLKLTKDEENNRVVLGISPKSKKTNLSFTESLIFAKNSFVSILKDTVGGLFTLFSGKADLKEISGPVGILKVVGEVSKFGWTSIASLAVILSINIGVLNLLPIPALDGGRIIFVLLEL
;
A
#
# COMPACT_ATOMS: atom_id res chain seq x y z
N MET A 1 18.45 -14.74 11.14
CA MET A 1 17.16 -14.97 11.83
C MET A 1 16.06 -14.06 11.28
N ASN A 2 16.24 -12.76 11.24
CA ASN A 2 15.18 -11.77 10.88
C ASN A 2 14.51 -12.01 9.54
N PHE A 3 15.26 -12.33 8.48
CA PHE A 3 14.71 -12.61 7.15
C PHE A 3 13.84 -13.87 7.12
N LEU A 4 14.27 -14.93 7.83
CA LEU A 4 13.47 -16.14 7.93
C LEU A 4 12.16 -15.88 8.68
N THR A 5 12.23 -15.14 9.79
CA THR A 5 11.04 -14.75 10.57
C THR A 5 10.06 -13.94 9.70
N ALA A 6 10.56 -12.92 8.98
CA ALA A 6 9.74 -12.13 8.08
C ALA A 6 9.06 -12.99 7.00
N PHE A 7 9.81 -13.87 6.35
CA PHE A 7 9.29 -14.79 5.34
C PHE A 7 8.19 -15.70 5.88
N LEU A 8 8.40 -16.31 7.05
CA LEU A 8 7.42 -17.19 7.69
C LEU A 8 6.13 -16.43 8.08
N ILE A 9 6.25 -15.19 8.55
CA ILE A 9 5.08 -14.37 8.88
C ILE A 9 4.30 -14.04 7.58
N ILE A 10 4.96 -13.61 6.50
CA ILE A 10 4.29 -13.33 5.22
C ILE A 10 3.57 -14.57 4.71
N PHE A 11 4.23 -15.72 4.73
CA PHE A 11 3.64 -17.00 4.33
C PHE A 11 2.42 -17.35 5.18
N SER A 12 2.51 -17.20 6.50
CA SER A 12 1.38 -17.47 7.42
C SER A 12 0.20 -16.53 7.15
N ILE A 13 0.45 -15.23 6.92
CA ILE A 13 -0.58 -14.27 6.56
C ILE A 13 -1.25 -14.70 5.23
N ALA A 14 -0.46 -15.09 4.24
CA ALA A 14 -0.97 -15.52 2.93
C ALA A 14 -1.87 -16.75 3.04
N GLN A 15 -1.48 -17.74 3.85
CA GLN A 15 -2.28 -18.93 4.10
C GLN A 15 -3.59 -18.65 4.85
N MET A 16 -3.54 -17.78 5.87
CA MET A 16 -4.71 -17.52 6.72
C MET A 16 -5.66 -16.47 6.12
N SER A 17 -5.10 -15.44 5.54
CA SER A 17 -5.87 -14.29 5.05
C SER A 17 -6.18 -14.36 3.55
N GLY A 18 -5.45 -15.20 2.79
CA GLY A 18 -5.51 -15.18 1.33
C GLY A 18 -4.92 -13.90 0.73
N ARG A 19 -5.22 -13.66 -0.53
CA ARG A 19 -4.86 -12.45 -1.26
C ARG A 19 -6.12 -11.65 -1.60
N MET A 20 -6.05 -10.33 -1.42
CA MET A 20 -7.07 -9.44 -1.96
C MET A 20 -6.72 -9.17 -3.42
N GLU A 21 -7.58 -9.60 -4.33
CA GLU A 21 -7.49 -9.29 -5.75
C GLU A 21 -8.46 -8.15 -6.05
N TYR A 22 -7.92 -7.08 -6.59
CA TYR A 22 -8.73 -5.95 -7.03
C TYR A 22 -9.20 -6.19 -8.46
N GLU A 23 -10.48 -5.94 -8.71
CA GLU A 23 -11.00 -5.97 -10.08
C GLU A 23 -10.34 -4.85 -10.89
N GLU A 24 -9.83 -5.21 -12.07
CA GLU A 24 -9.23 -4.22 -12.99
C GLU A 24 -10.27 -3.23 -13.50
N LYS A 25 -11.52 -3.66 -13.64
CA LYS A 25 -12.62 -2.80 -14.07
C LYS A 25 -12.91 -1.71 -13.04
N ALA A 26 -13.36 -0.55 -13.52
CA ALA A 26 -13.67 0.59 -12.67
C ALA A 26 -15.00 0.42 -11.91
N ILE A 27 -15.09 -0.63 -11.09
CA ILE A 27 -16.25 -0.96 -10.24
C ILE A 27 -15.96 -0.55 -8.80
N ILE A 28 -16.90 0.16 -8.19
CA ILE A 28 -16.78 0.65 -6.81
C ILE A 28 -16.99 -0.52 -5.84
N GLY A 29 -15.99 -0.80 -5.02
CA GLY A 29 -16.05 -1.82 -3.97
C GLY A 29 -16.36 -1.27 -2.59
N ALA A 30 -15.93 -0.05 -2.31
CA ALA A 30 -16.23 0.63 -1.05
C ALA A 30 -16.22 2.15 -1.21
N LEU A 31 -16.94 2.81 -0.31
CA LEU A 31 -16.96 4.27 -0.18
C LEU A 31 -16.43 4.68 1.19
N VAL A 32 -15.76 5.81 1.24
CA VAL A 32 -15.31 6.40 2.51
C VAL A 32 -16.52 6.88 3.28
N LYS A 33 -16.71 6.38 4.50
CA LYS A 33 -17.81 6.81 5.41
C LYS A 33 -17.70 8.31 5.71
N GLY A 34 -18.80 9.03 5.56
CA GLY A 34 -18.82 10.48 5.68
C GLY A 34 -18.19 11.20 4.47
N GLY A 35 -17.80 10.47 3.43
CA GLY A 35 -17.23 11.04 2.22
C GLY A 35 -18.23 11.81 1.38
N ALA A 36 -17.76 12.79 0.63
CA ALA A 36 -18.59 13.72 -0.14
C ALA A 36 -19.50 13.05 -1.19
N ASN A 37 -19.15 11.84 -1.63
CA ASN A 37 -19.89 11.08 -2.65
C ASN A 37 -20.67 9.88 -2.08
N GLU A 38 -20.68 9.66 -0.75
CA GLU A 38 -21.34 8.51 -0.14
C GLU A 38 -22.84 8.44 -0.42
N GLN A 39 -23.51 9.61 -0.52
CA GLN A 39 -24.95 9.68 -0.83
C GLN A 39 -25.26 9.58 -2.32
N ILE A 40 -24.27 9.77 -3.19
CA ILE A 40 -24.42 9.85 -4.63
C ILE A 40 -24.07 8.49 -5.28
N LEU A 41 -23.02 7.81 -4.78
CA LEU A 41 -22.50 6.56 -5.30
C LEU A 41 -22.91 5.39 -4.43
N LYS A 42 -22.91 4.20 -5.02
CA LYS A 42 -23.13 2.91 -4.32
C LYS A 42 -22.01 1.92 -4.64
N VAL A 43 -21.90 0.92 -3.80
CA VAL A 43 -21.09 -0.27 -4.09
C VAL A 43 -21.68 -0.94 -5.33
N ASP A 44 -20.84 -1.49 -6.19
CA ASP A 44 -21.13 -2.09 -7.49
C ASP A 44 -21.47 -1.08 -8.61
N ASP A 45 -21.54 0.21 -8.35
CA ASP A 45 -21.60 1.22 -9.43
C ASP A 45 -20.29 1.11 -10.26
N LYS A 46 -20.43 1.21 -11.58
CA LYS A 46 -19.31 1.19 -12.51
C LYS A 46 -19.09 2.57 -13.13
N ILE A 47 -17.87 3.05 -13.07
CA ILE A 47 -17.48 4.32 -13.66
C ILE A 47 -17.16 4.10 -15.14
N LEU A 48 -17.89 4.77 -16.02
CA LEU A 48 -17.70 4.68 -17.47
C LEU A 48 -16.89 5.85 -18.04
N GLU A 49 -17.06 7.05 -17.43
CA GLU A 49 -16.41 8.27 -17.89
C GLU A 49 -16.20 9.23 -16.72
N LEU A 50 -15.07 9.95 -16.71
CA LEU A 50 -14.76 11.05 -15.81
C LEU A 50 -14.20 12.22 -16.61
N ASP A 51 -14.82 13.41 -16.44
CA ASP A 51 -14.40 14.66 -17.11
C ASP A 51 -14.29 14.53 -18.64
N GLY A 52 -15.22 13.77 -19.26
CA GLY A 52 -15.23 13.50 -20.70
C GLY A 52 -14.21 12.44 -21.15
N LYS A 53 -13.43 11.85 -20.24
CA LYS A 53 -12.49 10.78 -20.55
C LYS A 53 -13.08 9.42 -20.20
N LYS A 54 -13.04 8.50 -21.16
CA LYS A 54 -13.49 7.12 -20.96
C LYS A 54 -12.62 6.40 -19.92
N ILE A 55 -13.27 5.75 -18.97
CA ILE A 55 -12.66 4.93 -17.93
C ILE A 55 -12.93 3.47 -18.24
N THR A 56 -11.88 2.71 -18.44
CA THR A 56 -11.97 1.26 -18.72
C THR A 56 -11.46 0.45 -17.54
N LEU A 57 -10.36 0.91 -16.95
CA LEU A 57 -9.68 0.29 -15.83
C LEU A 57 -9.73 1.20 -14.60
N TRP A 58 -9.64 0.60 -13.43
CA TRP A 58 -9.54 1.37 -12.18
C TRP A 58 -8.31 2.31 -12.18
N ALA A 59 -7.22 1.87 -12.81
CA ALA A 59 -5.97 2.65 -12.91
C ALA A 59 -6.13 3.97 -13.69
N ASP A 60 -7.15 4.10 -14.54
CA ASP A 60 -7.42 5.32 -15.29
C ASP A 60 -7.92 6.47 -14.38
N ILE A 61 -8.57 6.12 -13.26
CA ILE A 61 -9.18 7.10 -12.35
C ILE A 61 -8.14 8.07 -11.76
N PRO A 62 -7.02 7.59 -11.15
CA PRO A 62 -5.96 8.45 -10.65
C PRO A 62 -5.34 9.35 -11.72
N GLU A 63 -5.24 8.89 -12.96
CA GLU A 63 -4.68 9.70 -14.05
C GLU A 63 -5.59 10.90 -14.41
N VAL A 64 -6.89 10.66 -14.40
CA VAL A 64 -7.87 11.75 -14.66
C VAL A 64 -7.93 12.71 -13.48
N THR A 65 -7.94 12.21 -12.24
CA THR A 65 -8.02 13.06 -11.05
C THR A 65 -6.75 13.89 -10.82
N LYS A 66 -5.57 13.41 -11.23
CA LYS A 66 -4.32 14.20 -11.22
C LYS A 66 -4.44 15.49 -12.05
N GLY A 67 -5.18 15.46 -13.16
CA GLY A 67 -5.45 16.65 -13.98
C GLY A 67 -6.50 17.61 -13.39
N ALA A 68 -7.12 17.25 -12.25
CA ALA A 68 -8.22 18.00 -11.66
C ALA A 68 -7.89 18.59 -10.28
N LEU A 69 -6.61 18.87 -9.99
CA LEU A 69 -6.14 19.35 -8.68
C LEU A 69 -6.82 20.65 -8.22
N ASP A 70 -7.19 21.51 -9.16
CA ASP A 70 -7.85 22.81 -8.88
C ASP A 70 -9.39 22.73 -8.95
N LYS A 71 -9.94 21.57 -9.32
CA LYS A 71 -11.39 21.36 -9.41
C LYS A 71 -11.93 20.89 -8.07
N LYS A 72 -13.11 21.35 -7.70
CA LYS A 72 -13.88 20.85 -6.53
C LYS A 72 -14.85 19.74 -6.92
N GLU A 73 -15.21 19.68 -8.18
CA GLU A 73 -16.21 18.76 -8.74
C GLU A 73 -15.77 18.28 -10.11
N ILE A 74 -16.21 17.07 -10.47
CA ILE A 74 -15.92 16.43 -11.74
C ILE A 74 -17.17 15.75 -12.29
N SER A 75 -17.42 15.90 -13.59
CA SER A 75 -18.51 15.17 -14.26
C SER A 75 -18.18 13.69 -14.38
N ALA A 76 -19.16 12.84 -14.17
CA ALA A 76 -19.02 11.39 -14.29
C ALA A 76 -20.21 10.78 -15.02
N LEU A 77 -19.94 9.80 -15.87
CA LEU A 77 -20.94 8.88 -16.40
C LEU A 77 -20.78 7.55 -15.65
N ILE A 78 -21.84 7.12 -15.00
CA ILE A 78 -21.83 5.94 -14.13
C ILE A 78 -22.93 5.00 -14.54
N GLU A 79 -22.62 3.72 -14.60
CA GLU A 79 -23.61 2.64 -14.76
C GLU A 79 -24.10 2.21 -13.38
N LYS A 80 -25.40 2.42 -13.12
CA LYS A 80 -26.13 1.99 -11.91
C LYS A 80 -27.25 1.05 -12.30
N ASP A 81 -27.26 -0.14 -11.75
CA ASP A 81 -28.33 -1.13 -12.04
C ASP A 81 -28.59 -1.31 -13.54
N GLY A 82 -27.51 -1.29 -14.36
CA GLY A 82 -27.60 -1.42 -15.82
C GLY A 82 -28.09 -0.18 -16.57
N LYS A 83 -28.22 0.97 -15.90
CA LYS A 83 -28.60 2.24 -16.51
C LYS A 83 -27.48 3.26 -16.37
N GLU A 84 -27.19 3.94 -17.46
CA GLU A 84 -26.22 5.03 -17.46
C GLU A 84 -26.83 6.31 -16.88
N GLN A 85 -26.10 6.95 -15.98
CA GLN A 85 -26.49 8.21 -15.35
C GLN A 85 -25.31 9.18 -15.36
N LYS A 86 -25.56 10.41 -15.75
CA LYS A 86 -24.61 11.51 -15.61
C LYS A 86 -24.74 12.13 -14.23
N LEU A 87 -23.65 12.19 -13.51
CA LEU A 87 -23.58 12.71 -12.15
C LEU A 87 -22.42 13.70 -12.03
N VAL A 88 -22.48 14.54 -11.03
CA VAL A 88 -21.36 15.40 -10.63
C VAL A 88 -20.82 14.87 -9.32
N LEU A 89 -19.55 14.48 -9.31
CA LEU A 89 -18.85 13.96 -8.16
C LEU A 89 -17.99 15.03 -7.52
N LYS A 90 -17.97 15.06 -6.20
CA LYS A 90 -17.12 15.98 -5.43
C LYS A 90 -15.71 15.41 -5.30
N LEU A 91 -14.73 16.26 -5.45
CA LEU A 91 -13.33 15.95 -5.26
C LEU A 91 -12.89 16.40 -3.88
N THR A 92 -12.24 15.50 -3.13
CA THR A 92 -11.66 15.78 -1.83
C THR A 92 -10.15 15.87 -1.96
N LYS A 93 -9.54 16.92 -1.45
CA LYS A 93 -8.09 17.08 -1.47
C LYS A 93 -7.45 16.26 -0.36
N ASP A 94 -6.55 15.38 -0.74
CA ASP A 94 -5.66 14.64 0.15
C ASP A 94 -4.38 15.48 0.28
N GLU A 95 -4.31 16.26 1.36
CA GLU A 95 -3.20 17.22 1.57
C GLU A 95 -1.87 16.51 1.81
N GLU A 96 -1.89 15.34 2.44
CA GLU A 96 -0.66 14.58 2.75
C GLU A 96 0.04 14.10 1.47
N ASN A 97 -0.74 13.71 0.45
CA ASN A 97 -0.20 13.15 -0.80
C ASN A 97 -0.30 14.15 -1.97
N ASN A 98 -0.73 15.38 -1.74
CA ASN A 98 -0.96 16.41 -2.76
C ASN A 98 -1.72 15.88 -3.99
N ARG A 99 -2.80 15.17 -3.74
CA ARG A 99 -3.66 14.56 -4.77
C ARG A 99 -5.13 14.80 -4.45
N VAL A 100 -5.96 14.59 -5.46
CA VAL A 100 -7.42 14.70 -5.34
C VAL A 100 -8.01 13.29 -5.44
N VAL A 101 -8.96 13.00 -4.57
CA VAL A 101 -9.59 11.69 -4.45
C VAL A 101 -11.12 11.79 -4.49
N LEU A 102 -11.77 10.76 -5.01
CA LEU A 102 -13.23 10.63 -5.05
C LEU A 102 -13.82 9.97 -3.79
N GLY A 103 -12.96 9.48 -2.89
CA GLY A 103 -13.39 8.76 -1.68
C GLY A 103 -13.98 7.38 -1.98
N ILE A 104 -13.50 6.72 -3.01
CA ILE A 104 -13.91 5.38 -3.45
C ILE A 104 -12.73 4.40 -3.48
N SER A 105 -13.03 3.11 -3.33
CA SER A 105 -12.05 2.03 -3.45
C SER A 105 -12.50 1.01 -4.50
N PRO A 106 -11.56 0.33 -5.17
CA PRO A 106 -11.89 -0.69 -6.16
C PRO A 106 -12.62 -1.87 -5.53
N LYS A 107 -13.43 -2.54 -6.32
CA LYS A 107 -14.01 -3.82 -5.92
C LYS A 107 -12.90 -4.84 -5.76
N SER A 108 -12.91 -5.53 -4.65
CA SER A 108 -11.92 -6.54 -4.34
C SER A 108 -12.59 -7.85 -3.96
N LYS A 109 -11.93 -8.95 -4.33
CA LYS A 109 -12.33 -10.31 -3.97
C LYS A 109 -11.21 -10.94 -3.15
N LYS A 110 -11.59 -11.56 -2.04
CA LYS A 110 -10.66 -12.39 -1.29
C LYS A 110 -10.51 -13.73 -2.01
N THR A 111 -9.29 -14.06 -2.41
CA THR A 111 -8.93 -15.34 -3.01
C THR A 111 -8.06 -16.13 -2.03
N ASN A 112 -8.48 -17.34 -1.67
CA ASN A 112 -7.69 -18.23 -0.87
C ASN A 112 -6.55 -18.78 -1.72
N LEU A 113 -5.34 -18.73 -1.17
CA LEU A 113 -4.15 -19.23 -1.86
C LEU A 113 -3.87 -20.68 -1.44
N SER A 114 -3.50 -21.51 -2.39
CA SER A 114 -2.92 -22.83 -2.12
C SER A 114 -1.56 -22.68 -1.44
N PHE A 115 -1.01 -23.78 -0.92
CA PHE A 115 0.31 -23.77 -0.27
C PHE A 115 1.41 -23.23 -1.20
N THR A 116 1.44 -23.69 -2.45
CA THR A 116 2.43 -23.26 -3.45
C THR A 116 2.26 -21.79 -3.84
N GLU A 117 1.02 -21.34 -4.03
CA GLU A 117 0.73 -19.93 -4.33
C GLU A 117 1.12 -19.02 -3.17
N SER A 118 0.89 -19.43 -1.92
CA SER A 118 1.32 -18.69 -0.74
C SER A 118 2.84 -18.61 -0.63
N LEU A 119 3.56 -19.66 -1.01
CA LEU A 119 5.02 -19.66 -1.04
C LEU A 119 5.56 -18.66 -2.08
N ILE A 120 4.98 -18.67 -3.28
CA ILE A 120 5.33 -17.73 -4.36
C ILE A 120 4.99 -16.30 -3.94
N PHE A 121 3.81 -16.09 -3.35
CA PHE A 121 3.38 -14.80 -2.84
C PHE A 121 4.35 -14.29 -1.76
N ALA A 122 4.70 -15.14 -0.78
CA ALA A 122 5.62 -14.79 0.29
C ALA A 122 7.00 -14.40 -0.26
N LYS A 123 7.53 -15.16 -1.22
CA LYS A 123 8.79 -14.84 -1.90
C LYS A 123 8.73 -13.48 -2.59
N ASN A 124 7.70 -13.23 -3.38
CA ASN A 124 7.58 -11.99 -4.14
C ASN A 124 7.41 -10.78 -3.22
N SER A 125 6.57 -10.90 -2.18
CA SER A 125 6.37 -9.84 -1.18
C SER A 125 7.64 -9.57 -0.40
N PHE A 126 8.34 -10.61 0.04
CA PHE A 126 9.62 -10.49 0.76
C PHE A 126 10.65 -9.73 -0.08
N VAL A 127 10.82 -10.13 -1.35
CA VAL A 127 11.78 -9.48 -2.27
C VAL A 127 11.39 -8.02 -2.54
N SER A 128 10.09 -7.73 -2.68
CA SER A 128 9.62 -6.35 -2.85
C SER A 128 9.97 -5.49 -1.64
N ILE A 129 9.58 -5.92 -0.44
CA ILE A 129 9.86 -5.17 0.80
C ILE A 129 11.37 -5.00 1.02
N LEU A 130 12.16 -6.03 0.70
CA LEU A 130 13.62 -5.96 0.81
C LEU A 130 14.20 -4.90 -0.16
N LYS A 131 13.73 -4.85 -1.41
CA LYS A 131 14.15 -3.84 -2.39
C LYS A 131 13.76 -2.43 -1.92
N ASP A 132 12.55 -2.25 -1.42
CA ASP A 132 12.05 -0.96 -0.93
C ASP A 132 12.86 -0.50 0.28
N THR A 133 13.19 -1.42 1.21
CA THR A 133 14.06 -1.13 2.37
C THR A 133 15.45 -0.69 1.94
N VAL A 134 16.09 -1.43 1.04
CA VAL A 134 17.44 -1.10 0.55
C VAL A 134 17.41 0.22 -0.22
N GLY A 135 16.39 0.45 -1.07
CA GLY A 135 16.19 1.71 -1.80
C GLY A 135 15.98 2.89 -0.85
N GLY A 136 15.18 2.72 0.20
CA GLY A 136 14.97 3.74 1.22
C GLY A 136 16.26 4.09 1.96
N LEU A 137 17.05 3.10 2.36
CA LEU A 137 18.37 3.33 2.97
C LEU A 137 19.32 4.07 2.03
N PHE A 138 19.35 3.70 0.75
CA PHE A 138 20.17 4.40 -0.23
C PHE A 138 19.75 5.88 -0.37
N THR A 139 18.46 6.16 -0.34
CA THR A 139 17.93 7.54 -0.37
C THR A 139 18.34 8.34 0.87
N LEU A 140 18.29 7.70 2.06
CA LEU A 140 18.76 8.30 3.31
C LEU A 140 20.26 8.66 3.25
N PHE A 141 21.12 7.72 2.84
CA PHE A 141 22.55 7.93 2.75
C PHE A 141 22.96 8.91 1.63
N SER A 142 22.15 9.05 0.60
CA SER A 142 22.39 10.03 -0.48
C SER A 142 22.03 11.48 -0.10
N GLY A 143 21.53 11.71 1.12
CA GLY A 143 21.12 13.04 1.60
C GLY A 143 19.87 13.61 0.94
N LYS A 144 19.12 12.79 0.21
CA LYS A 144 17.88 13.19 -0.49
C LYS A 144 16.63 13.03 0.37
N ALA A 145 16.72 12.37 1.51
CA ALA A 145 15.62 12.19 2.43
C ALA A 145 15.50 13.36 3.41
N ASP A 146 14.28 13.79 3.70
CA ASP A 146 14.03 14.73 4.79
C ASP A 146 14.14 13.96 6.13
N LEU A 147 15.16 14.32 6.92
CA LEU A 147 15.40 13.70 8.23
C LEU A 147 14.22 13.89 9.21
N LYS A 148 13.30 14.83 8.93
CA LYS A 148 12.08 15.03 9.73
C LYS A 148 11.08 13.89 9.57
N GLU A 149 11.17 13.10 8.50
CA GLU A 149 10.32 11.93 8.26
C GLU A 149 10.78 10.69 9.05
N ILE A 150 11.97 10.73 9.64
CA ILE A 150 12.49 9.62 10.43
C ILE A 150 11.79 9.60 11.79
N SER A 151 10.85 8.69 11.93
CA SER A 151 10.16 8.47 13.20
C SER A 151 11.08 7.79 14.21
N GLY A 152 11.34 8.49 15.33
CA GLY A 152 12.03 7.87 16.47
C GLY A 152 11.17 6.81 17.18
N PRO A 153 11.65 6.25 18.31
CA PRO A 153 10.92 5.20 19.06
C PRO A 153 9.49 5.56 19.42
N VAL A 154 9.22 6.82 19.74
CA VAL A 154 7.87 7.33 20.04
C VAL A 154 6.98 7.31 18.78
N GLY A 155 7.54 7.63 17.62
CA GLY A 155 6.82 7.53 16.34
C GLY A 155 6.45 6.09 16.01
N ILE A 156 7.34 5.13 16.27
CA ILE A 156 7.06 3.70 16.08
C ILE A 156 5.90 3.26 16.99
N LEU A 157 5.88 3.66 18.26
CA LEU A 157 4.78 3.33 19.18
C LEU A 157 3.45 3.89 18.69
N LYS A 158 3.44 5.11 18.14
CA LYS A 158 2.24 5.71 17.55
C LYS A 158 1.75 4.91 16.36
N VAL A 159 2.64 4.53 15.44
CA VAL A 159 2.32 3.69 14.27
C VAL A 159 1.77 2.33 14.71
N VAL A 160 2.38 1.66 15.71
CA VAL A 160 1.86 0.41 16.27
C VAL A 160 0.44 0.59 16.81
N GLY A 161 0.19 1.68 17.55
CA GLY A 161 -1.14 1.99 18.08
C GLY A 161 -2.19 2.24 17.00
N GLU A 162 -1.83 2.89 15.91
CA GLU A 162 -2.72 3.12 14.76
C GLU A 162 -2.98 1.83 13.98
N VAL A 163 -1.93 1.09 13.66
CA VAL A 163 -2.00 -0.16 12.89
C VAL A 163 -2.77 -1.24 13.63
N SER A 164 -2.70 -1.29 14.97
CA SER A 164 -3.43 -2.26 15.79
C SER A 164 -4.95 -2.18 15.64
N LYS A 165 -5.48 -1.01 15.28
CA LYS A 165 -6.92 -0.80 15.03
C LYS A 165 -7.43 -1.56 13.80
N PHE A 166 -6.54 -1.92 12.87
CA PHE A 166 -6.86 -2.64 11.64
C PHE A 166 -6.74 -4.16 11.76
N GLY A 167 -6.51 -4.67 12.97
CA GLY A 167 -6.49 -6.09 13.27
C GLY A 167 -5.09 -6.73 13.23
N TRP A 168 -5.05 -8.02 13.59
CA TRP A 168 -3.80 -8.75 13.81
C TRP A 168 -2.91 -8.86 12.56
N THR A 169 -3.51 -8.97 11.36
CA THR A 169 -2.77 -9.04 10.08
C THR A 169 -1.93 -7.79 9.83
N SER A 170 -2.45 -6.63 10.23
CA SER A 170 -1.74 -5.36 10.09
C SER A 170 -0.57 -5.27 11.06
N ILE A 171 -0.73 -5.76 12.29
CA ILE A 171 0.37 -5.87 13.27
C ILE A 171 1.43 -6.84 12.76
N ALA A 172 1.03 -8.00 12.23
CA ALA A 172 1.95 -8.98 11.66
C ALA A 172 2.71 -8.41 10.46
N SER A 173 2.04 -7.64 9.59
CA SER A 173 2.68 -6.95 8.46
C SER A 173 3.70 -5.91 8.92
N LEU A 174 3.40 -5.16 9.98
CA LEU A 174 4.35 -4.23 10.57
C LEU A 174 5.58 -4.98 11.14
N ALA A 175 5.37 -6.12 11.81
CA ALA A 175 6.46 -6.97 12.30
C ALA A 175 7.35 -7.49 11.16
N VAL A 176 6.78 -7.81 9.99
CA VAL A 176 7.55 -8.18 8.78
C VAL A 176 8.46 -7.04 8.34
N ILE A 177 7.91 -5.82 8.21
CA ILE A 177 8.68 -4.64 7.79
C ILE A 177 9.82 -4.38 8.77
N LEU A 178 9.54 -4.37 10.08
CA LEU A 178 10.56 -4.17 11.11
C LEU A 178 11.63 -5.27 11.08
N SER A 179 11.23 -6.55 10.91
CA SER A 179 12.18 -7.67 10.81
C SER A 179 13.12 -7.51 9.61
N ILE A 180 12.59 -7.14 8.45
CA ILE A 180 13.41 -6.93 7.24
C ILE A 180 14.33 -5.74 7.45
N ASN A 181 13.83 -4.62 7.98
CA ASN A 181 14.64 -3.44 8.26
C ASN A 181 15.79 -3.75 9.21
N ILE A 182 15.53 -4.43 10.34
CA ILE A 182 16.57 -4.86 11.29
C ILE A 182 17.55 -5.82 10.61
N GLY A 183 17.06 -6.75 9.79
CA GLY A 183 17.90 -7.69 9.05
C GLY A 183 18.86 -6.98 8.10
N VAL A 184 18.37 -6.00 7.33
CA VAL A 184 19.19 -5.21 6.40
C VAL A 184 20.20 -4.34 7.16
N LEU A 185 19.76 -3.65 8.22
CA LEU A 185 20.66 -2.84 9.05
C LEU A 185 21.78 -3.69 9.65
N ASN A 186 21.48 -4.90 10.12
CA ASN A 186 22.49 -5.80 10.68
C ASN A 186 23.51 -6.29 9.64
N LEU A 187 23.22 -6.25 8.36
CA LEU A 187 24.15 -6.58 7.28
C LEU A 187 25.05 -5.41 6.88
N LEU A 188 24.80 -4.21 7.39
CA LEU A 188 25.67 -3.06 7.09
C LEU A 188 27.08 -3.27 7.67
N PRO A 189 28.13 -2.77 6.99
CA PRO A 189 29.53 -2.91 7.41
C PRO A 189 29.88 -1.97 8.57
N ILE A 190 29.09 -2.03 9.65
CA ILE A 190 29.27 -1.20 10.85
C ILE A 190 29.84 -2.09 11.97
N PRO A 191 30.92 -1.70 12.67
CA PRO A 191 31.65 -2.53 13.63
C PRO A 191 30.78 -3.16 14.76
N ALA A 192 29.67 -2.52 15.11
CA ALA A 192 28.77 -3.01 16.18
C ALA A 192 27.70 -4.01 15.66
N LEU A 193 27.59 -4.23 14.34
CA LEU A 193 26.58 -5.07 13.71
C LEU A 193 27.18 -6.35 13.14
N ASP A 194 26.33 -7.32 12.80
CA ASP A 194 26.77 -8.62 12.27
C ASP A 194 27.57 -8.48 10.97
N GLY A 195 27.20 -7.55 10.09
CA GLY A 195 27.93 -7.23 8.85
C GLY A 195 29.35 -6.77 9.11
N GLY A 196 29.57 -5.95 10.14
CA GLY A 196 30.91 -5.56 10.56
C GLY A 196 31.76 -6.74 11.03
N ARG A 197 31.16 -7.65 11.81
CA ARG A 197 31.85 -8.88 12.27
C ARG A 197 32.27 -9.77 11.11
N ILE A 198 31.41 -9.93 10.09
CA ILE A 198 31.72 -10.71 8.88
C ILE A 198 32.96 -10.13 8.19
N ILE A 199 33.06 -8.81 8.07
CA ILE A 199 34.23 -8.16 7.47
C ILE A 199 35.50 -8.42 8.28
N PHE A 200 35.43 -8.31 9.61
CA PHE A 200 36.60 -8.61 10.46
C PHE A 200 37.06 -10.06 10.29
N VAL A 201 36.15 -11.02 10.29
CA VAL A 201 36.49 -12.45 10.07
C VAL A 201 37.12 -12.66 8.68
N LEU A 202 36.63 -11.96 7.65
CA LEU A 202 37.20 -12.07 6.30
C LEU A 202 38.59 -11.41 6.17
N LEU A 203 38.91 -10.45 7.02
CA LEU A 203 40.23 -9.79 7.04
C LEU A 203 41.26 -10.55 7.89
N GLU A 204 40.82 -11.46 8.77
CA GLU A 204 41.67 -12.33 9.61
C GLU A 204 42.04 -13.64 8.91
N LEU A 205 41.45 -13.97 7.74
CA LEU A 205 41.74 -15.13 6.91
C LEU A 205 42.83 -14.83 5.89
#